data_6a00162a64795766ba9811f79448a898
#
_entry.id   6a00162a64795766ba9811f79448a898
#
_cell.length_a   1.000
_cell.length_b   1.000
_cell.length_c   1.000
_cell.angle_alpha   90.00
_cell.angle_beta   90.00
_cell.angle_gamma   90.00
#
_symmetry.space_group_name_H-M   'P 1'
#
loop_
_entity.id
_entity.type
_entity.pdbx_description
1 polymer ?
#
loop_
_entity_poly.entity_id
_entity_poly.type
_entity_poly.pdbx_seq_one_letter_code
_entity_poly.pdbx_strand_id
1 'polypeptide(L)'
;KEYPEDFFYSDAINDTTVKYIEEHSRENTGKPFFCYVAHTAPHWPLHALEEDIDKYRKRYLGGWDALRAERYARMVSMGLVDKRWKLSSRDKAAPAWEDVPAERKADMALRMAIYAAQIDRVDQGIGRITASLKRTGQLDNTIIFFLADNGGCAEGGIWGFERKKNAVLGKDSSFASYGLSWANASNTPFREYKHWVYEGGISTPLVVHWPAGMKARGELRSEPGHLIDIMATCVAVSGAKYPVAHEGRQIKPLEGVSLLPAFAGKSLGSRAVFWEHEANRAVREGDWKLVSKGRGSPW
;
A
#
# COMPACT_ATOMS: atom_id res chain seq x y z
N LYS A 1 2.39 -25.97 -16.19
CA LYS A 1 2.53 -24.90 -17.20
C LYS A 1 3.92 -24.32 -17.04
N GLU A 2 4.70 -24.36 -18.09
CA GLU A 2 5.98 -23.64 -18.15
C GLU A 2 5.66 -22.16 -18.37
N TYR A 3 6.32 -21.30 -17.59
CA TYR A 3 6.25 -19.84 -17.78
C TYR A 3 7.33 -19.43 -18.80
N PRO A 4 7.14 -18.36 -19.57
CA PRO A 4 8.19 -17.78 -20.42
C PRO A 4 9.42 -17.42 -19.58
N GLU A 5 10.61 -17.43 -20.19
CA GLU A 5 11.87 -17.07 -19.50
C GLU A 5 11.86 -15.62 -18.97
N ASP A 6 11.15 -14.74 -19.64
CA ASP A 6 10.97 -13.33 -19.26
C ASP A 6 9.75 -13.08 -18.36
N PHE A 7 9.13 -14.15 -17.83
CA PHE A 7 7.95 -14.01 -16.98
C PHE A 7 8.23 -13.22 -15.71
N PHE A 8 7.54 -12.10 -15.53
CA PHE A 8 7.53 -11.34 -14.29
C PHE A 8 6.11 -11.15 -13.80
N TYR A 9 5.83 -11.56 -12.55
CA TYR A 9 4.46 -11.70 -12.05
C TYR A 9 3.69 -10.38 -12.02
N SER A 10 4.34 -9.26 -11.62
CA SER A 10 3.71 -7.95 -11.62
C SER A 10 3.33 -7.49 -13.04
N ASP A 11 4.16 -7.80 -14.05
CA ASP A 11 3.84 -7.51 -15.45
C ASP A 11 2.66 -8.35 -15.93
N ALA A 12 2.66 -9.65 -15.62
CA ALA A 12 1.56 -10.53 -15.99
C ALA A 12 0.21 -10.07 -15.42
N ILE A 13 0.17 -9.55 -14.19
CA ILE A 13 -1.02 -8.94 -13.59
C ILE A 13 -1.45 -7.71 -14.38
N ASN A 14 -0.52 -6.79 -14.67
CA ASN A 14 -0.83 -5.56 -15.40
C ASN A 14 -1.27 -5.80 -16.82
N ASP A 15 -0.58 -6.67 -17.56
CA ASP A 15 -0.86 -6.98 -18.96
C ASP A 15 -2.20 -7.72 -19.10
N THR A 16 -2.50 -8.64 -18.17
CA THR A 16 -3.82 -9.27 -18.08
C THR A 16 -4.92 -8.25 -17.80
N THR A 17 -4.66 -7.29 -16.92
CA THR A 17 -5.60 -6.20 -16.61
C THR A 17 -5.86 -5.34 -17.87
N VAL A 18 -4.81 -4.94 -18.58
CA VAL A 18 -4.93 -4.20 -19.84
C VAL A 18 -5.76 -4.99 -20.85
N LYS A 19 -5.45 -6.27 -21.03
CA LYS A 19 -6.19 -7.17 -21.92
C LYS A 19 -7.68 -7.20 -21.57
N TYR A 20 -8.04 -7.39 -20.30
CA TYR A 20 -9.45 -7.44 -19.90
C TYR A 20 -10.18 -6.12 -20.10
N ILE A 21 -9.53 -4.97 -19.87
CA ILE A 21 -10.11 -3.66 -20.11
C ILE A 21 -10.39 -3.48 -21.62
N GLU A 22 -9.46 -3.85 -22.49
CA GLU A 22 -9.60 -3.70 -23.94
C GLU A 22 -10.63 -4.68 -24.52
N GLU A 23 -10.67 -5.92 -24.04
CA GLU A 23 -11.70 -6.90 -24.40
C GLU A 23 -13.09 -6.41 -23.96
N HIS A 24 -13.22 -5.95 -22.70
CA HIS A 24 -14.48 -5.42 -22.19
C HIS A 24 -14.96 -4.21 -23.00
N SER A 25 -14.07 -3.28 -23.32
CA SER A 25 -14.41 -2.09 -24.12
C SER A 25 -14.95 -2.45 -25.50
N ARG A 26 -14.41 -3.50 -26.11
CA ARG A 26 -14.83 -3.97 -27.45
C ARG A 26 -16.14 -4.78 -27.42
N GLU A 27 -16.28 -5.67 -26.43
CA GLU A 27 -17.35 -6.68 -26.42
C GLU A 27 -18.56 -6.26 -25.58
N ASN A 28 -18.38 -5.34 -24.65
CA ASN A 28 -19.40 -4.90 -23.70
C ASN A 28 -19.59 -3.38 -23.73
N THR A 29 -19.61 -2.77 -24.90
CA THR A 29 -19.76 -1.32 -25.09
C THR A 29 -20.94 -0.77 -24.28
N GLY A 30 -20.67 0.25 -23.44
CA GLY A 30 -21.69 0.89 -22.61
C GLY A 30 -22.00 0.18 -21.30
N LYS A 31 -21.41 -0.98 -21.00
CA LYS A 31 -21.56 -1.62 -19.69
C LYS A 31 -20.44 -1.18 -18.75
N PRO A 32 -20.73 -0.93 -17.47
CA PRO A 32 -19.69 -0.68 -16.48
C PRO A 32 -18.91 -1.96 -16.15
N PHE A 33 -17.69 -1.81 -15.67
CA PHE A 33 -16.89 -2.91 -15.13
C PHE A 33 -16.40 -2.63 -13.71
N PHE A 34 -16.05 -3.69 -13.02
CA PHE A 34 -15.28 -3.66 -11.77
C PHE A 34 -14.04 -4.52 -11.96
N CYS A 35 -12.87 -3.98 -11.66
CA CYS A 35 -11.60 -4.69 -11.73
C CYS A 35 -10.83 -4.53 -10.43
N TYR A 36 -10.47 -5.64 -9.79
CA TYR A 36 -9.58 -5.67 -8.65
C TYR A 36 -8.18 -6.13 -9.09
N VAL A 37 -7.23 -5.21 -9.14
CA VAL A 37 -5.85 -5.46 -9.55
C VAL A 37 -5.02 -5.73 -8.30
N ALA A 38 -4.88 -7.01 -7.94
CA ALA A 38 -4.25 -7.45 -6.71
C ALA A 38 -2.75 -7.70 -6.91
N HIS A 39 -1.93 -6.66 -6.75
CA HIS A 39 -0.48 -6.81 -6.74
C HIS A 39 0.01 -7.51 -5.48
N THR A 40 0.96 -8.45 -5.64
CA THR A 40 1.71 -9.03 -4.51
C THR A 40 2.90 -8.16 -4.09
N ALA A 41 3.46 -7.42 -5.02
CA ALA A 41 4.50 -6.44 -4.73
C ALA A 41 3.94 -5.26 -3.90
N PRO A 42 4.72 -4.72 -2.95
CA PRO A 42 6.13 -5.00 -2.67
C PRO A 42 6.36 -5.99 -1.52
N HIS A 43 5.41 -6.89 -1.22
CA HIS A 43 5.60 -7.93 -0.20
C HIS A 43 6.79 -8.84 -0.54
N TRP A 44 7.44 -9.41 0.48
CA TRP A 44 8.45 -10.44 0.24
C TRP A 44 7.83 -11.71 -0.40
N PRO A 45 8.60 -12.48 -1.17
CA PRO A 45 10.02 -12.36 -1.48
C PRO A 45 10.35 -11.15 -2.36
N LEU A 46 11.50 -10.51 -2.07
CA LEU A 46 11.95 -9.34 -2.80
C LEU A 46 12.52 -9.74 -4.16
N HIS A 47 11.72 -9.60 -5.21
CA HIS A 47 12.10 -9.88 -6.60
C HIS A 47 11.88 -8.66 -7.46
N ALA A 48 12.89 -8.25 -8.23
CA ALA A 48 12.77 -7.16 -9.19
C ALA A 48 13.69 -7.36 -10.39
N LEU A 49 13.39 -6.70 -11.48
CA LEU A 49 14.24 -6.70 -12.66
C LEU A 49 15.49 -5.85 -12.40
N GLU A 50 16.62 -6.25 -12.97
CA GLU A 50 17.91 -5.60 -12.74
C GLU A 50 17.88 -4.12 -13.14
N GLU A 51 17.24 -3.83 -14.26
CA GLU A 51 17.07 -2.45 -14.78
C GLU A 51 16.33 -1.52 -13.80
N ASP A 52 15.38 -2.07 -13.05
CA ASP A 52 14.64 -1.31 -12.02
C ASP A 52 15.46 -1.20 -10.73
N ILE A 53 16.20 -2.26 -10.35
CA ILE A 53 17.09 -2.23 -9.17
C ILE A 53 18.20 -1.17 -9.36
N ASP A 54 18.79 -1.07 -10.54
CA ASP A 54 19.88 -0.15 -10.84
C ASP A 54 19.52 1.33 -10.59
N LYS A 55 18.25 1.71 -10.80
CA LYS A 55 17.73 3.05 -10.49
C LYS A 55 17.92 3.41 -9.01
N TYR A 56 17.91 2.42 -8.12
CA TYR A 56 17.86 2.59 -6.67
C TYR A 56 19.13 2.16 -5.94
N ARG A 57 20.09 1.49 -6.58
CA ARG A 57 21.29 0.91 -5.92
C ARG A 57 22.03 1.89 -5.00
N LYS A 58 22.14 3.15 -5.38
CA LYS A 58 22.86 4.17 -4.62
C LYS A 58 21.97 4.94 -3.64
N ARG A 59 20.64 4.84 -3.78
CA ARG A 59 19.66 5.66 -3.05
C ARG A 59 19.66 5.41 -1.55
N TYR A 60 19.94 4.18 -1.16
CA TYR A 60 19.78 3.73 0.24
C TYR A 60 21.09 3.49 0.98
N LEU A 61 22.22 3.87 0.39
CA LEU A 61 23.54 3.75 1.02
C LEU A 61 23.68 4.61 2.29
N GLY A 62 22.93 5.72 2.39
CA GLY A 62 22.86 6.56 3.59
C GLY A 62 22.07 5.98 4.76
N GLY A 63 21.37 4.86 4.51
CA GLY A 63 20.65 4.08 5.53
C GLY A 63 19.30 4.63 5.95
N TRP A 64 18.70 3.92 6.89
CA TRP A 64 17.33 4.19 7.35
C TRP A 64 17.18 5.45 8.20
N ASP A 65 18.16 5.84 8.99
CA ASP A 65 18.04 7.04 9.83
C ASP A 65 17.98 8.31 8.96
N ALA A 66 18.89 8.43 7.99
CA ALA A 66 18.88 9.53 7.04
C ALA A 66 17.60 9.54 6.19
N LEU A 67 17.18 8.37 5.70
CA LEU A 67 15.96 8.24 4.93
C LEU A 67 14.71 8.63 5.72
N ARG A 68 14.62 8.25 7.00
CA ARG A 68 13.50 8.63 7.88
C ARG A 68 13.42 10.15 8.05
N ALA A 69 14.55 10.79 8.31
CA ALA A 69 14.61 12.25 8.47
C ALA A 69 14.22 12.98 7.17
N GLU A 70 14.78 12.56 6.04
CA GLU A 70 14.48 13.11 4.71
C GLU A 70 12.99 12.93 4.35
N ARG A 71 12.47 11.72 4.50
CA ARG A 71 11.07 11.40 4.22
C ARG A 71 10.12 12.25 5.07
N TYR A 72 10.38 12.34 6.37
CA TYR A 72 9.57 13.16 7.26
C TYR A 72 9.58 14.65 6.85
N ALA A 73 10.76 15.21 6.62
CA ALA A 73 10.90 16.60 6.19
C ALA A 73 10.12 16.87 4.89
N ARG A 74 10.21 15.95 3.92
CA ARG A 74 9.48 16.04 2.66
C ARG A 74 7.96 15.91 2.88
N MET A 75 7.49 15.00 3.71
CA MET A 75 6.05 14.86 4.01
C MET A 75 5.48 16.12 4.66
N VAL A 76 6.23 16.76 5.56
CA VAL A 76 5.85 18.05 6.17
C VAL A 76 5.82 19.15 5.11
N SER A 77 6.84 19.26 4.25
CA SER A 77 6.89 20.29 3.20
C SER A 77 5.78 20.16 2.16
N MET A 78 5.31 18.92 1.90
CA MET A 78 4.18 18.63 1.01
C MET A 78 2.81 18.80 1.68
N GLY A 79 2.76 19.07 2.99
CA GLY A 79 1.50 19.14 3.75
C GLY A 79 0.82 17.78 3.99
N LEU A 80 1.51 16.66 3.74
CA LEU A 80 1.00 15.31 4.01
C LEU A 80 0.94 15.00 5.50
N VAL A 81 1.82 15.61 6.27
CA VAL A 81 1.92 15.45 7.73
C VAL A 81 2.03 16.84 8.36
N ASP A 82 1.21 17.09 9.37
CA ASP A 82 1.32 18.32 10.15
C ASP A 82 2.65 18.33 10.94
N LYS A 83 3.36 19.45 10.92
CA LYS A 83 4.62 19.64 11.65
C LYS A 83 4.51 19.41 13.18
N ARG A 84 3.29 19.43 13.73
CA ARG A 84 3.02 19.09 15.13
C ARG A 84 3.19 17.61 15.40
N TRP A 85 3.04 16.75 14.39
CA TRP A 85 3.25 15.31 14.47
C TRP A 85 4.73 15.01 14.30
N LYS A 86 5.42 14.93 15.42
CA LYS A 86 6.86 14.68 15.42
C LYS A 86 7.19 13.30 14.84
N LEU A 87 8.34 13.22 14.21
CA LEU A 87 8.91 11.95 13.79
C LEU A 87 9.01 11.01 15.01
N SER A 88 8.46 9.82 14.92
CA SER A 88 8.61 8.79 15.95
C SER A 88 10.10 8.45 16.16
N SER A 89 10.46 8.05 17.35
CA SER A 89 11.80 7.51 17.62
C SER A 89 12.06 6.31 16.69
N ARG A 90 13.33 6.09 16.30
CA ARG A 90 13.74 4.82 15.69
C ARG A 90 13.30 3.69 16.61
N ASP A 91 12.88 2.57 16.01
CA ASP A 91 12.52 1.38 16.76
C ASP A 91 13.72 0.95 17.64
N LYS A 92 13.44 0.61 18.89
CA LYS A 92 14.48 0.24 19.86
C LYS A 92 15.29 -1.00 19.44
N ALA A 93 14.70 -1.88 18.64
CA ALA A 93 15.38 -3.06 18.12
C ALA A 93 16.27 -2.74 16.91
N ALA A 94 16.00 -1.65 16.17
CA ALA A 94 16.82 -1.25 15.04
C ALA A 94 18.09 -0.53 15.50
N PRO A 95 19.29 -0.99 15.12
CA PRO A 95 20.54 -0.27 15.42
C PRO A 95 20.57 1.08 14.70
N ALA A 96 21.42 2.00 15.16
CA ALA A 96 21.76 3.17 14.36
C ALA A 96 22.48 2.71 13.08
N TRP A 97 22.21 3.39 11.95
CA TRP A 97 22.88 3.02 10.70
C TRP A 97 24.41 3.10 10.79
N GLU A 98 24.94 4.05 11.56
CA GLU A 98 26.37 4.19 11.79
C GLU A 98 26.98 2.95 12.45
N ASP A 99 26.25 2.29 13.35
CA ASP A 99 26.65 1.09 14.08
C ASP A 99 26.50 -0.21 13.28
N VAL A 100 25.91 -0.17 12.10
CA VAL A 100 25.74 -1.35 11.24
C VAL A 100 27.11 -1.75 10.64
N PRO A 101 27.53 -3.03 10.72
CA PRO A 101 28.74 -3.50 10.09
C PRO A 101 28.79 -3.20 8.60
N ALA A 102 29.98 -2.82 8.08
CA ALA A 102 30.14 -2.35 6.69
C ALA A 102 29.63 -3.38 5.65
N GLU A 103 29.93 -4.66 5.87
CA GLU A 103 29.47 -5.77 5.01
C GLU A 103 27.94 -5.89 5.00
N ARG A 104 27.29 -5.56 6.13
CA ARG A 104 25.85 -5.60 6.26
C ARG A 104 25.17 -4.37 5.62
N LYS A 105 25.84 -3.21 5.63
CA LYS A 105 25.30 -2.00 5.01
C LYS A 105 25.00 -2.18 3.52
N ALA A 106 25.90 -2.84 2.79
CA ALA A 106 25.71 -3.09 1.36
C ALA A 106 24.51 -4.03 1.11
N ASP A 107 24.40 -5.12 1.86
CA ASP A 107 23.26 -6.06 1.79
C ASP A 107 21.93 -5.35 2.09
N MET A 108 21.87 -4.59 3.17
CA MET A 108 20.66 -3.90 3.58
C MET A 108 20.24 -2.81 2.57
N ALA A 109 21.20 -2.04 2.04
CA ALA A 109 20.92 -1.05 1.02
C ALA A 109 20.36 -1.69 -0.27
N LEU A 110 20.90 -2.85 -0.67
CA LEU A 110 20.41 -3.60 -1.82
C LEU A 110 18.97 -4.12 -1.60
N ARG A 111 18.64 -4.67 -0.41
CA ARG A 111 17.27 -5.09 -0.08
C ARG A 111 16.27 -3.97 -0.25
N MET A 112 16.59 -2.77 0.22
CA MET A 112 15.70 -1.62 0.06
C MET A 112 15.64 -1.12 -1.38
N ALA A 113 16.73 -1.23 -2.14
CA ALA A 113 16.73 -0.93 -3.57
C ALA A 113 15.79 -1.87 -4.35
N ILE A 114 15.82 -3.17 -4.04
CA ILE A 114 14.92 -4.16 -4.65
C ILE A 114 13.46 -3.88 -4.26
N TYR A 115 13.20 -3.56 -3.00
CA TYR A 115 11.86 -3.17 -2.54
C TYR A 115 11.33 -1.94 -3.31
N ALA A 116 12.15 -0.92 -3.51
CA ALA A 116 11.79 0.26 -4.29
C ALA A 116 11.57 -0.08 -5.77
N ALA A 117 12.38 -0.96 -6.34
CA ALA A 117 12.24 -1.44 -7.71
C ALA A 117 10.92 -2.21 -7.93
N GLN A 118 10.46 -2.98 -6.94
CA GLN A 118 9.13 -3.62 -7.00
C GLN A 118 8.01 -2.57 -7.10
N ILE A 119 8.10 -1.50 -6.33
CA ILE A 119 7.09 -0.40 -6.35
C ILE A 119 7.16 0.34 -7.69
N ASP A 120 8.36 0.62 -8.20
CA ASP A 120 8.57 1.23 -9.52
C ASP A 120 7.91 0.39 -10.63
N ARG A 121 8.08 -0.94 -10.60
CA ARG A 121 7.47 -1.83 -11.60
C ARG A 121 5.94 -1.84 -11.52
N VAL A 122 5.37 -1.77 -10.32
CA VAL A 122 3.92 -1.60 -10.14
C VAL A 122 3.45 -0.27 -10.73
N ASP A 123 4.16 0.83 -10.49
CA ASP A 123 3.83 2.16 -11.03
C ASP A 123 3.87 2.19 -12.55
N GLN A 124 4.90 1.59 -13.18
CA GLN A 124 4.97 1.42 -14.63
C GLN A 124 3.75 0.64 -15.17
N GLY A 125 3.31 -0.40 -14.44
CA GLY A 125 2.13 -1.17 -14.78
C GLY A 125 0.84 -0.35 -14.70
N ILE A 126 0.68 0.46 -13.66
CA ILE A 126 -0.43 1.42 -13.54
C ILE A 126 -0.42 2.41 -14.70
N GLY A 127 0.76 2.85 -15.14
CA GLY A 127 0.92 3.66 -16.34
C GLY A 127 0.35 2.99 -17.58
N ARG A 128 0.61 1.68 -17.79
CA ARG A 128 0.05 0.91 -18.90
C ARG A 128 -1.48 0.78 -18.82
N ILE A 129 -2.00 0.51 -17.62
CA ILE A 129 -3.45 0.41 -17.37
C ILE A 129 -4.15 1.74 -17.67
N THR A 130 -3.64 2.84 -17.16
CA THR A 130 -4.22 4.18 -17.39
C THR A 130 -4.13 4.60 -18.85
N ALA A 131 -3.05 4.25 -19.55
CA ALA A 131 -2.92 4.46 -20.98
C ALA A 131 -3.95 3.66 -21.80
N SER A 132 -4.25 2.42 -21.39
CA SER A 132 -5.30 1.60 -22.00
C SER A 132 -6.69 2.21 -21.79
N LEU A 133 -7.02 2.63 -20.56
CA LEU A 133 -8.27 3.34 -20.28
C LEU A 133 -8.41 4.62 -21.10
N LYS A 134 -7.31 5.35 -21.32
CA LYS A 134 -7.31 6.54 -22.17
C LYS A 134 -7.56 6.20 -23.64
N ARG A 135 -6.90 5.17 -24.19
CA ARG A 135 -7.11 4.71 -25.58
C ARG A 135 -8.53 4.24 -25.84
N THR A 136 -9.15 3.61 -24.86
CA THR A 136 -10.54 3.13 -24.94
C THR A 136 -11.59 4.21 -24.60
N GLY A 137 -11.16 5.46 -24.29
CA GLY A 137 -12.05 6.57 -23.95
C GLY A 137 -12.73 6.45 -22.59
N GLN A 138 -12.23 5.57 -21.69
CA GLN A 138 -12.89 5.27 -20.42
C GLN A 138 -12.23 5.94 -19.21
N LEU A 139 -11.02 6.51 -19.36
CA LEU A 139 -10.23 7.02 -18.23
C LEU A 139 -10.99 8.07 -17.40
N ASP A 140 -11.65 9.02 -18.05
CA ASP A 140 -12.31 10.12 -17.38
C ASP A 140 -13.50 9.66 -16.53
N ASN A 141 -14.19 8.60 -16.97
CA ASN A 141 -15.35 8.03 -16.26
C ASN A 141 -15.02 6.72 -15.53
N THR A 142 -13.76 6.47 -15.25
CA THR A 142 -13.31 5.36 -14.40
C THR A 142 -12.78 5.89 -13.08
N ILE A 143 -13.35 5.42 -11.96
CA ILE A 143 -12.77 5.67 -10.64
C ILE A 143 -11.65 4.68 -10.40
N ILE A 144 -10.45 5.19 -10.09
CA ILE A 144 -9.27 4.39 -9.76
C ILE A 144 -8.90 4.63 -8.32
N PHE A 145 -8.87 3.57 -7.52
CA PHE A 145 -8.34 3.58 -6.16
C PHE A 145 -6.96 2.93 -6.16
N PHE A 146 -5.97 3.61 -5.63
CA PHE A 146 -4.65 3.03 -5.34
C PHE A 146 -4.34 3.16 -3.86
N LEU A 147 -4.08 2.03 -3.21
CA LEU A 147 -3.81 1.96 -1.77
C LEU A 147 -2.94 0.75 -1.43
N ALA A 148 -2.38 0.77 -0.23
CA ALA A 148 -1.84 -0.42 0.43
C ALA A 148 -2.80 -0.86 1.54
N ASP A 149 -2.95 -2.17 1.72
CA ASP A 149 -3.86 -2.76 2.70
C ASP A 149 -3.37 -2.63 4.15
N ASN A 150 -2.06 -2.51 4.33
CA ASN A 150 -1.40 -2.32 5.63
C ASN A 150 -0.06 -1.59 5.48
N GLY A 151 0.55 -1.26 6.59
CA GLY A 151 1.89 -0.72 6.63
C GLY A 151 2.98 -1.74 6.27
N GLY A 152 4.22 -1.29 6.20
CA GLY A 152 5.38 -2.09 5.84
C GLY A 152 5.57 -3.31 6.75
N CYS A 153 6.09 -4.38 6.17
CA CYS A 153 6.26 -5.67 6.84
C CYS A 153 7.62 -5.77 7.54
N ALA A 154 7.62 -5.94 8.86
CA ALA A 154 8.83 -6.06 9.66
C ALA A 154 9.35 -7.50 9.84
N GLU A 155 8.79 -8.45 9.13
CA GLU A 155 9.11 -9.87 9.29
C GLU A 155 10.57 -10.18 8.95
N GLY A 156 11.16 -11.11 9.72
CA GLY A 156 12.55 -11.54 9.57
C GLY A 156 13.53 -10.86 10.52
N GLY A 157 13.06 -10.20 11.58
CA GLY A 157 13.90 -9.50 12.55
C GLY A 157 14.51 -8.23 11.97
N ILE A 158 15.57 -7.74 12.63
CA ILE A 158 16.16 -6.42 12.31
C ILE A 158 16.79 -6.35 10.91
N TRP A 159 17.28 -7.47 10.39
CA TRP A 159 17.98 -7.58 9.12
C TRP A 159 17.14 -8.20 7.98
N GLY A 160 15.92 -8.62 8.28
CA GLY A 160 15.16 -9.46 7.37
C GLY A 160 15.71 -10.89 7.33
N PHE A 161 15.11 -11.72 6.49
CA PHE A 161 15.58 -13.07 6.23
C PHE A 161 16.04 -13.24 4.78
N GLU A 162 16.82 -14.29 4.53
CA GLU A 162 17.00 -14.97 3.26
C GLU A 162 16.91 -16.48 3.54
N ARG A 163 15.93 -17.14 2.94
CA ARG A 163 15.62 -18.54 3.22
C ARG A 163 16.32 -19.53 2.28
N LYS A 164 16.98 -19.02 1.24
CA LYS A 164 17.67 -19.84 0.24
C LYS A 164 19.18 -19.74 0.38
N LYS A 165 19.87 -20.87 0.30
CA LYS A 165 21.33 -20.90 0.25
C LYS A 165 21.82 -20.44 -1.13
N ASN A 166 22.92 -19.70 -1.17
CA ASN A 166 23.54 -19.22 -2.39
C ASN A 166 22.60 -18.40 -3.30
N ALA A 167 21.62 -17.75 -2.70
CA ALA A 167 20.68 -16.92 -3.40
C ALA A 167 21.31 -15.62 -3.91
N VAL A 168 20.83 -15.16 -5.04
CA VAL A 168 21.14 -13.82 -5.55
C VAL A 168 19.94 -12.92 -5.24
N LEU A 169 20.14 -11.94 -4.37
CA LEU A 169 19.06 -11.00 -3.97
C LEU A 169 18.40 -10.36 -5.20
N GLY A 170 17.09 -10.32 -5.19
CA GLY A 170 16.29 -9.78 -6.28
C GLY A 170 15.93 -10.77 -7.38
N LYS A 171 16.57 -11.93 -7.43
CA LYS A 171 16.31 -12.98 -8.42
C LYS A 171 15.36 -14.06 -7.86
N ASP A 172 14.83 -14.91 -8.72
CA ASP A 172 13.96 -16.03 -8.41
C ASP A 172 14.60 -17.07 -7.46
N SER A 173 15.93 -17.15 -7.45
CA SER A 173 16.70 -17.94 -6.50
C SER A 173 16.65 -17.43 -5.07
N SER A 174 16.17 -16.18 -4.83
CA SER A 174 16.11 -15.55 -3.52
C SER A 174 14.72 -15.72 -2.88
N PHE A 175 14.70 -15.73 -1.54
CA PHE A 175 13.47 -15.63 -0.77
C PHE A 175 13.73 -14.70 0.43
N ALA A 176 13.90 -13.43 0.14
CA ALA A 176 14.35 -12.41 1.09
C ALA A 176 13.25 -11.44 1.52
N SER A 177 13.40 -10.91 2.75
CA SER A 177 12.68 -9.73 3.24
C SER A 177 13.65 -8.61 3.59
N TYR A 178 13.16 -7.38 3.77
CA TYR A 178 13.99 -6.22 4.11
C TYR A 178 14.11 -5.94 5.61
N GLY A 179 13.30 -6.60 6.42
CA GLY A 179 13.38 -6.58 7.87
C GLY A 179 12.83 -5.33 8.55
N LEU A 180 12.85 -5.37 9.88
CA LEU A 180 12.27 -4.36 10.76
C LEU A 180 12.90 -2.97 10.57
N SER A 181 14.21 -2.89 10.39
CA SER A 181 14.89 -1.60 10.27
C SER A 181 14.41 -0.79 9.06
N TRP A 182 14.23 -1.42 7.90
CA TRP A 182 13.66 -0.78 6.73
C TRP A 182 12.14 -0.60 6.82
N ALA A 183 11.41 -1.51 7.46
CA ALA A 183 9.99 -1.32 7.73
C ALA A 183 9.75 -0.06 8.58
N ASN A 184 10.62 0.22 9.56
CA ASN A 184 10.58 1.45 10.36
C ASN A 184 10.78 2.71 9.50
N ALA A 185 11.63 2.64 8.48
CA ALA A 185 11.79 3.73 7.52
C ALA A 185 10.57 3.86 6.59
N SER A 186 10.03 2.75 6.10
CA SER A 186 8.85 2.71 5.22
C SER A 186 7.62 3.33 5.88
N ASN A 187 7.43 3.14 7.18
CA ASN A 187 6.26 3.63 7.92
C ASN A 187 6.45 5.03 8.52
N THR A 188 7.52 5.73 8.19
CA THR A 188 7.74 7.12 8.62
C THR A 188 6.52 8.00 8.33
N PRO A 189 6.04 8.82 9.28
CA PRO A 189 6.65 9.13 10.59
C PRO A 189 6.16 8.24 11.73
N PHE A 190 5.33 7.26 11.44
CA PHE A 190 4.62 6.44 12.41
C PHE A 190 5.49 5.33 12.98
N ARG A 191 5.04 4.75 14.10
CA ARG A 191 5.64 3.59 14.72
C ARG A 191 4.86 2.33 14.43
N GLU A 192 5.50 1.18 14.60
CA GLU A 192 4.99 -0.16 14.36
C GLU A 192 4.74 -0.44 12.86
N TYR A 193 4.20 -1.61 12.54
CA TYR A 193 4.25 -2.26 11.24
C TYR A 193 2.95 -3.02 10.97
N LYS A 194 2.82 -3.60 9.80
CA LYS A 194 1.88 -4.69 9.53
C LYS A 194 1.81 -5.61 10.75
N HIS A 195 0.65 -6.14 11.08
CA HIS A 195 0.31 -6.89 12.29
C HIS A 195 -0.15 -6.01 13.47
N TRP A 196 0.43 -4.82 13.64
CA TRP A 196 0.08 -3.92 14.73
C TRP A 196 -1.00 -2.91 14.30
N VAL A 197 -1.83 -2.51 15.27
CA VAL A 197 -2.92 -1.53 15.05
C VAL A 197 -2.54 -0.09 15.42
N TYR A 198 -1.24 0.19 15.57
CA TYR A 198 -0.71 1.54 15.59
C TYR A 198 -0.68 2.12 14.17
N GLU A 199 -0.48 3.44 14.05
CA GLU A 199 -0.56 4.13 12.75
C GLU A 199 0.39 3.54 11.71
N GLY A 200 1.60 3.10 12.09
CA GLY A 200 2.53 2.47 11.16
C GLY A 200 2.03 1.14 10.57
N GLY A 201 1.07 0.47 11.22
CA GLY A 201 0.48 -0.75 10.70
C GLY A 201 -0.78 -0.53 9.88
N ILE A 202 -1.53 0.56 10.12
CA ILE A 202 -2.88 0.73 9.55
C ILE A 202 -3.10 2.05 8.78
N SER A 203 -2.29 3.09 9.02
CA SER A 203 -2.46 4.40 8.37
C SER A 203 -1.72 4.45 7.05
N THR A 204 -2.31 3.89 6.01
CA THR A 204 -1.79 3.90 4.64
C THR A 204 -2.47 4.97 3.80
N PRO A 205 -1.79 5.56 2.81
CA PRO A 205 -2.42 6.54 1.93
C PRO A 205 -3.39 5.87 0.95
N LEU A 206 -4.47 6.59 0.62
CA LEU A 206 -5.36 6.28 -0.48
C LEU A 206 -5.21 7.38 -1.55
N VAL A 207 -4.96 6.99 -2.78
CA VAL A 207 -5.00 7.89 -3.95
C VAL A 207 -6.25 7.57 -4.76
N VAL A 208 -7.00 8.59 -5.13
CA VAL A 208 -8.22 8.44 -5.94
C VAL A 208 -8.10 9.30 -7.19
N HIS A 209 -8.37 8.70 -8.35
CA HIS A 209 -8.46 9.38 -9.63
C HIS A 209 -9.84 9.13 -10.24
N TRP A 210 -10.59 10.20 -10.52
CA TRP A 210 -11.91 10.12 -11.16
C TRP A 210 -12.30 11.48 -11.75
N PRO A 211 -11.81 11.84 -12.93
CA PRO A 211 -12.04 13.16 -13.54
C PRO A 211 -13.50 13.54 -13.69
N ALA A 212 -14.37 12.62 -14.13
CA ALA A 212 -15.80 12.90 -14.33
C ALA A 212 -16.58 13.09 -13.01
N GLY A 213 -16.15 12.43 -11.93
CA GLY A 213 -16.87 12.46 -10.65
C GLY A 213 -16.28 13.39 -9.59
N MET A 214 -15.08 13.92 -9.81
CA MET A 214 -14.37 14.76 -8.84
C MET A 214 -13.91 16.07 -9.45
N LYS A 215 -14.23 17.20 -8.78
CA LYS A 215 -13.70 18.54 -9.15
C LYS A 215 -12.27 18.75 -8.64
N ALA A 216 -11.91 18.08 -7.53
CA ALA A 216 -10.58 18.15 -6.91
C ALA A 216 -9.47 17.70 -7.87
N ARG A 217 -8.35 18.38 -7.83
CA ARG A 217 -7.16 18.06 -8.65
C ARG A 217 -5.91 18.19 -7.78
N GLY A 218 -5.30 17.04 -7.43
CA GLY A 218 -4.11 17.00 -6.59
C GLY A 218 -4.30 17.52 -5.16
N GLU A 219 -5.52 17.51 -4.67
CA GLU A 219 -5.85 17.99 -3.33
C GLU A 219 -5.64 16.90 -2.29
N LEU A 220 -5.19 17.32 -1.10
CA LEU A 220 -5.06 16.43 0.06
C LEU A 220 -6.37 16.46 0.87
N ARG A 221 -6.73 15.29 1.37
CA ARG A 221 -7.86 15.09 2.27
C ARG A 221 -7.38 14.35 3.53
N SER A 222 -7.83 14.84 4.69
CA SER A 222 -7.49 14.25 6.01
C SER A 222 -8.61 13.42 6.61
N GLU A 223 -9.74 13.28 5.91
CA GLU A 223 -10.85 12.43 6.35
C GLU A 223 -10.39 10.97 6.47
N PRO A 224 -10.55 10.33 7.64
CA PRO A 224 -10.13 8.96 7.83
C PRO A 224 -11.09 8.00 7.12
N GLY A 225 -10.54 7.29 6.12
CA GLY A 225 -11.20 6.15 5.49
C GLY A 225 -10.80 4.82 6.14
N HIS A 226 -11.50 3.75 5.76
CA HIS A 226 -11.17 2.38 6.12
C HIS A 226 -11.38 1.47 4.90
N LEU A 227 -10.71 0.32 4.85
CA LEU A 227 -10.84 -0.60 3.70
C LEU A 227 -12.28 -1.03 3.42
N ILE A 228 -13.12 -1.16 4.47
CA ILE A 228 -14.55 -1.48 4.30
C ILE A 228 -15.32 -0.41 3.52
N ASP A 229 -14.82 0.82 3.46
CA ASP A 229 -15.45 1.94 2.77
C ASP A 229 -15.33 1.84 1.25
N ILE A 230 -14.36 1.10 0.75
CA ILE A 230 -14.17 0.88 -0.69
C ILE A 230 -15.40 0.20 -1.29
N MET A 231 -15.87 -0.91 -0.69
CA MET A 231 -17.08 -1.58 -1.15
C MET A 231 -18.31 -0.67 -1.05
N ALA A 232 -18.47 0.06 0.05
CA ALA A 232 -19.57 0.99 0.23
C ALA A 232 -19.56 2.10 -0.82
N THR A 233 -18.38 2.57 -1.20
CA THR A 233 -18.20 3.57 -2.26
C THR A 233 -18.55 2.98 -3.63
N CYS A 234 -18.10 1.78 -3.94
CA CYS A 234 -18.43 1.08 -5.18
C CYS A 234 -19.95 0.88 -5.34
N VAL A 235 -20.62 0.45 -4.28
CA VAL A 235 -22.09 0.32 -4.26
C VAL A 235 -22.77 1.66 -4.52
N ALA A 236 -22.32 2.73 -3.85
CA ALA A 236 -22.88 4.06 -4.02
C ALA A 236 -22.68 4.63 -5.45
N VAL A 237 -21.50 4.41 -6.05
CA VAL A 237 -21.18 4.86 -7.41
C VAL A 237 -21.98 4.10 -8.47
N SER A 238 -22.12 2.79 -8.31
CA SER A 238 -22.81 1.92 -9.27
C SER A 238 -24.33 2.01 -9.18
N GLY A 239 -24.89 2.54 -8.09
CA GLY A 239 -26.32 2.49 -7.81
C GLY A 239 -26.85 1.09 -7.51
N ALA A 240 -25.96 0.11 -7.32
CA ALA A 240 -26.33 -1.27 -6.96
C ALA A 240 -26.93 -1.33 -5.56
N LYS A 241 -27.82 -2.32 -5.36
CA LYS A 241 -28.31 -2.64 -4.03
C LYS A 241 -27.42 -3.72 -3.42
N TYR A 242 -26.85 -3.43 -2.25
CA TYR A 242 -26.11 -4.44 -1.51
C TYR A 242 -27.07 -5.55 -1.04
N PRO A 243 -26.82 -6.82 -1.38
CA PRO A 243 -27.78 -7.88 -1.08
C PRO A 243 -27.78 -8.23 0.42
N VAL A 244 -28.91 -8.70 0.93
CA VAL A 244 -29.05 -9.22 2.30
C VAL A 244 -28.76 -10.71 2.39
N ALA A 245 -28.84 -11.41 1.25
CA ALA A 245 -28.55 -12.84 1.14
C ALA A 245 -27.94 -13.16 -0.22
N HIS A 246 -27.14 -14.20 -0.29
CA HIS A 246 -26.57 -14.78 -1.52
C HIS A 246 -26.66 -16.30 -1.44
N GLU A 247 -27.19 -16.93 -2.49
CA GLU A 247 -27.41 -18.40 -2.56
C GLU A 247 -28.10 -18.98 -1.33
N GLY A 248 -29.14 -18.30 -0.83
CA GLY A 248 -29.90 -18.71 0.32
C GLY A 248 -29.25 -18.48 1.70
N ARG A 249 -28.03 -17.92 1.73
CA ARG A 249 -27.34 -17.60 2.97
C ARG A 249 -27.41 -16.11 3.26
N GLN A 250 -27.71 -15.76 4.50
CA GLN A 250 -27.62 -14.38 4.98
C GLN A 250 -26.17 -13.91 4.92
N ILE A 251 -25.93 -12.70 4.41
CA ILE A 251 -24.61 -12.07 4.40
C ILE A 251 -24.56 -10.92 5.40
N LYS A 252 -23.35 -10.60 5.86
CA LYS A 252 -23.16 -9.46 6.76
C LYS A 252 -23.63 -8.16 6.09
N PRO A 253 -24.28 -7.26 6.83
CA PRO A 253 -24.58 -5.92 6.34
C PRO A 253 -23.30 -5.19 5.90
N LEU A 254 -23.47 -4.23 5.00
CA LEU A 254 -22.39 -3.34 4.61
C LEU A 254 -22.01 -2.43 5.79
N GLU A 255 -20.79 -2.61 6.33
CA GLU A 255 -20.34 -1.90 7.53
C GLU A 255 -19.65 -0.56 7.20
N GLY A 256 -19.12 -0.42 5.98
CA GLY A 256 -18.45 0.79 5.52
C GLY A 256 -19.41 1.92 5.15
N VAL A 257 -18.85 3.11 5.00
CA VAL A 257 -19.57 4.29 4.48
C VAL A 257 -18.98 4.72 3.15
N SER A 258 -19.79 5.33 2.28
CA SER A 258 -19.29 5.86 1.01
C SER A 258 -18.32 7.02 1.22
N LEU A 259 -17.18 6.98 0.53
CA LEU A 259 -16.17 8.05 0.53
C LEU A 259 -16.53 9.23 -0.40
N LEU A 260 -17.62 9.16 -1.15
CA LEU A 260 -18.03 10.22 -2.08
C LEU A 260 -18.13 11.61 -1.43
N PRO A 261 -18.64 11.77 -0.18
CA PRO A 261 -18.61 13.07 0.48
C PRO A 261 -17.17 13.60 0.66
N ALA A 262 -16.22 12.77 1.08
CA ALA A 262 -14.82 13.19 1.22
C ALA A 262 -14.19 13.59 -0.12
N PHE A 263 -14.53 12.93 -1.23
CA PHE A 263 -14.09 13.35 -2.56
C PHE A 263 -14.64 14.72 -2.97
N ALA A 264 -15.80 15.09 -2.46
CA ALA A 264 -16.39 16.42 -2.64
C ALA A 264 -15.94 17.46 -1.59
N GLY A 265 -14.95 17.13 -0.74
CA GLY A 265 -14.46 18.01 0.33
C GLY A 265 -15.41 18.15 1.52
N LYS A 266 -16.34 17.22 1.69
CA LYS A 266 -17.29 17.18 2.81
C LYS A 266 -16.84 16.13 3.84
N SER A 267 -17.21 16.37 5.11
CA SER A 267 -16.93 15.39 6.17
C SER A 267 -17.74 14.10 5.99
N LEU A 268 -17.13 12.99 6.40
CA LEU A 268 -17.81 11.69 6.54
C LEU A 268 -18.62 11.57 7.84
N GLY A 269 -18.55 12.60 8.71
CA GLY A 269 -19.14 12.56 10.05
C GLY A 269 -18.30 11.76 11.05
N SER A 270 -18.68 11.88 12.32
CA SER A 270 -18.05 11.07 13.38
C SER A 270 -18.58 9.64 13.34
N ARG A 271 -17.65 8.68 13.36
CA ARG A 271 -17.96 7.26 13.48
C ARG A 271 -16.86 6.54 14.25
N ALA A 272 -17.21 5.50 14.97
CA ALA A 272 -16.23 4.59 15.53
C ALA A 272 -15.73 3.63 14.45
N VAL A 273 -14.40 3.52 14.32
CA VAL A 273 -13.73 2.57 13.43
C VAL A 273 -12.88 1.63 14.28
N PHE A 274 -12.98 0.34 14.01
CA PHE A 274 -12.39 -0.70 14.84
C PHE A 274 -11.35 -1.50 14.06
N TRP A 275 -10.29 -1.89 14.73
CA TRP A 275 -9.28 -2.83 14.23
C TRP A 275 -9.02 -3.91 15.28
N GLU A 276 -8.92 -5.13 14.82
CA GLU A 276 -8.47 -6.27 15.62
C GLU A 276 -7.61 -7.19 14.75
N HIS A 277 -6.43 -7.53 15.24
CA HIS A 277 -5.58 -8.53 14.62
C HIS A 277 -4.71 -9.20 15.69
N GLU A 278 -4.87 -10.52 15.86
CA GLU A 278 -4.13 -11.32 16.83
C GLU A 278 -4.11 -10.72 18.25
N ALA A 279 -5.29 -10.29 18.70
CA ALA A 279 -5.53 -9.63 19.98
C ALA A 279 -4.91 -8.22 20.12
N ASN A 280 -4.31 -7.65 19.08
CA ASN A 280 -4.04 -6.22 19.01
C ASN A 280 -5.34 -5.53 18.62
N ARG A 281 -5.78 -4.55 19.39
CA ARG A 281 -7.07 -3.90 19.22
C ARG A 281 -6.92 -2.39 19.19
N ALA A 282 -7.70 -1.75 18.35
CA ALA A 282 -7.84 -0.31 18.37
C ALA A 282 -9.28 0.11 18.06
N VAL A 283 -9.67 1.26 18.59
CA VAL A 283 -10.85 2.00 18.18
C VAL A 283 -10.48 3.45 17.98
N ARG A 284 -10.96 4.04 16.90
CA ARG A 284 -10.87 5.48 16.64
C ARG A 284 -12.26 6.08 16.52
N GLU A 285 -12.46 7.20 17.18
CA GLU A 285 -13.66 8.03 17.02
C GLU A 285 -13.24 9.51 17.02
N GLY A 286 -13.52 10.20 15.93
CA GLY A 286 -13.05 11.56 15.71
C GLY A 286 -11.51 11.65 15.81
N ASP A 287 -11.03 12.52 16.68
CA ASP A 287 -9.59 12.76 16.91
C ASP A 287 -8.97 11.79 17.93
N TRP A 288 -9.77 10.97 18.58
CA TRP A 288 -9.29 10.04 19.61
C TRP A 288 -9.10 8.64 19.06
N LYS A 289 -8.02 8.01 19.53
CA LYS A 289 -7.73 6.61 19.23
C LYS A 289 -7.24 5.91 20.50
N LEU A 290 -7.89 4.81 20.83
CA LEU A 290 -7.47 3.91 21.91
C LEU A 290 -6.83 2.67 21.29
N VAL A 291 -5.71 2.22 21.85
CA VAL A 291 -4.95 1.07 21.34
C VAL A 291 -4.59 0.15 22.49
N SER A 292 -4.83 -1.15 22.31
CA SER A 292 -4.40 -2.22 23.21
C SER A 292 -3.52 -3.22 22.45
N LYS A 293 -2.33 -3.53 23.01
CA LYS A 293 -1.33 -4.37 22.35
C LYS A 293 -1.28 -5.76 22.98
N GLY A 294 -1.74 -6.78 22.25
CA GLY A 294 -1.68 -8.18 22.66
C GLY A 294 -2.75 -8.58 23.69
N ARG A 295 -2.80 -9.88 23.99
CA ARG A 295 -3.74 -10.45 24.96
C ARG A 295 -3.43 -9.94 26.38
N GLY A 296 -4.49 -9.61 27.12
CA GLY A 296 -4.38 -9.17 28.53
C GLY A 296 -3.88 -7.74 28.70
N SER A 297 -3.54 -7.03 27.65
CA SER A 297 -3.27 -5.60 27.76
C SER A 297 -4.56 -4.83 28.04
N PRO A 298 -4.54 -3.84 28.94
CA PRO A 298 -5.71 -2.97 29.13
C PRO A 298 -5.97 -2.14 27.86
N TRP A 299 -7.16 -1.59 27.80
CA TRP A 299 -7.50 -0.56 26.82
C TRP A 299 -6.83 0.75 27.19
#